data_8806e630d6195b93f9d884e7826eeae8
#
_entry.id   8806e630d6195b93f9d884e7826eeae8
#
_cell.length_a   1.000
_cell.length_b   1.000
_cell.length_c   1.000
_cell.angle_alpha   90.00
_cell.angle_beta   90.00
_cell.angle_gamma   90.00
#
_symmetry.space_group_name_H-M   'P 1'
#
loop_
_entity.id
_entity.type
_entity.pdbx_description
1 polymer ?
#
loop_
_entity_poly.entity_id
_entity_poly.type
_entity_poly.pdbx_seq_one_letter_code
_entity_poly.pdbx_strand_id
1 'polypeptide(L)'
;MRILIVEDDRSLARGMEASMAAAGFAMDFVSTGEEAIEVLFTEPYNLAILDLGLPDMDGLEVLSHLRRRELQIPILILTARDAVSDRIEGLDRGADDYLSKPFHPRELESRVRALIRRSLGTADPVLRIGRLSFDRSTRTVQLNRSVVELRRRELAVLETLMGRPGRVVTRECLTAEVFNFADAVAPNALDVYVGRLRRKLMPDGPVIRTIRGLGYMLEGS
;
A
#
# COMPACT_ATOMS: atom_id res chain seq x y z
N MET A 1 -1.66 1.16 3.66
CA MET A 1 -1.37 0.42 2.42
C MET A 1 -0.02 -0.25 2.55
N ARG A 2 0.04 -1.53 2.25
CA ARG A 2 1.21 -2.39 2.44
C ARG A 2 1.79 -2.80 1.09
N ILE A 3 3.10 -2.68 0.92
CA ILE A 3 3.81 -2.92 -0.34
C ILE A 3 4.90 -3.94 -0.08
N LEU A 4 5.03 -4.93 -0.97
CA LEU A 4 6.15 -5.85 -0.98
C LEU A 4 7.25 -5.33 -1.91
N ILE A 5 8.50 -5.31 -1.43
CA ILE A 5 9.70 -5.12 -2.25
C ILE A 5 10.37 -6.47 -2.42
N VAL A 6 10.58 -6.87 -3.67
CA VAL A 6 11.33 -8.06 -4.07
C VAL A 6 12.62 -7.59 -4.73
N GLU A 7 13.72 -7.62 -3.97
CA GLU A 7 15.01 -7.04 -4.37
C GLU A 7 16.14 -7.70 -3.56
N ASP A 8 17.20 -8.14 -4.17
CA ASP A 8 18.33 -8.77 -3.51
C ASP A 8 19.37 -7.76 -2.97
N ASP A 9 19.46 -6.56 -3.57
CA ASP A 9 20.30 -5.48 -3.05
C ASP A 9 19.65 -4.83 -1.81
N ARG A 10 20.14 -5.25 -0.64
CA ARG A 10 19.69 -4.71 0.65
C ARG A 10 19.89 -3.21 0.82
N SER A 11 20.87 -2.61 0.15
CA SER A 11 21.12 -1.16 0.24
C SER A 11 20.05 -0.39 -0.51
N LEU A 12 19.73 -0.84 -1.73
CA LEU A 12 18.64 -0.28 -2.54
C LEU A 12 17.29 -0.47 -1.85
N ALA A 13 17.02 -1.67 -1.32
CA ALA A 13 15.79 -1.96 -0.58
C ALA A 13 15.58 -1.02 0.61
N ARG A 14 16.61 -0.81 1.44
CA ARG A 14 16.55 0.16 2.56
C ARG A 14 16.31 1.58 2.11
N GLY A 15 16.92 2.00 1.00
CA GLY A 15 16.68 3.31 0.40
C GLY A 15 15.23 3.50 -0.03
N MET A 16 14.65 2.48 -0.69
CA MET A 16 13.23 2.47 -1.05
C MET A 16 12.33 2.46 0.17
N GLU A 17 12.62 1.61 1.17
CA GLU A 17 11.86 1.54 2.41
C GLU A 17 11.79 2.90 3.11
N ALA A 18 12.92 3.57 3.28
CA ALA A 18 12.97 4.89 3.93
C ALA A 18 12.10 5.92 3.19
N SER A 19 12.19 5.96 1.86
CA SER A 19 11.40 6.87 1.02
C SER A 19 9.90 6.56 1.09
N MET A 20 9.52 5.28 0.93
CA MET A 20 8.13 4.86 0.94
C MET A 20 7.50 4.96 2.34
N ALA A 21 8.26 4.68 3.40
CA ALA A 21 7.80 4.87 4.78
C ALA A 21 7.50 6.35 5.08
N ALA A 22 8.34 7.27 4.59
CA ALA A 22 8.08 8.71 4.69
C ALA A 22 6.80 9.11 3.93
N ALA A 23 6.54 8.45 2.80
CA ALA A 23 5.30 8.61 2.02
C ALA A 23 4.08 7.94 2.66
N GLY A 24 4.22 7.23 3.78
CA GLY A 24 3.14 6.65 4.57
C GLY A 24 2.76 5.21 4.22
N PHE A 25 3.58 4.50 3.45
CA PHE A 25 3.39 3.08 3.16
C PHE A 25 4.00 2.19 4.25
N ALA A 26 3.41 1.02 4.49
CA ALA A 26 4.04 -0.08 5.19
C ALA A 26 4.79 -0.94 4.16
N MET A 27 6.03 -1.30 4.45
CA MET A 27 6.89 -2.02 3.52
C MET A 27 7.33 -3.34 4.14
N ASP A 28 7.26 -4.40 3.34
CA ASP A 28 7.93 -5.67 3.60
C ASP A 28 8.94 -5.94 2.50
N PHE A 29 9.90 -6.79 2.82
CA PHE A 29 11.04 -7.03 1.97
C PHE A 29 11.36 -8.53 1.90
N VAL A 30 11.55 -9.02 0.69
CA VAL A 30 12.06 -10.36 0.40
C VAL A 30 13.16 -10.27 -0.66
N SER A 31 14.07 -11.23 -0.67
CA SER A 31 15.27 -11.19 -1.51
C SER A 31 15.30 -12.24 -2.63
N THR A 32 14.28 -13.09 -2.71
CA THR A 32 14.18 -14.17 -3.69
C THR A 32 12.81 -14.23 -4.33
N GLY A 33 12.73 -14.82 -5.52
CA GLY A 33 11.48 -15.02 -6.23
C GLY A 33 10.58 -16.06 -5.55
N GLU A 34 11.17 -17.11 -4.95
CA GLU A 34 10.45 -18.14 -4.21
C GLU A 34 9.74 -17.54 -3.00
N GLU A 35 10.46 -16.78 -2.15
CA GLU A 35 9.87 -16.06 -1.02
C GLU A 35 8.76 -15.09 -1.49
N ALA A 36 8.99 -14.37 -2.59
CA ALA A 36 8.00 -13.45 -3.14
C ALA A 36 6.70 -14.15 -3.51
N ILE A 37 6.78 -15.28 -4.19
CA ILE A 37 5.62 -16.09 -4.57
C ILE A 37 4.87 -16.55 -3.33
N GLU A 38 5.56 -17.12 -2.34
CA GLU A 38 4.95 -17.61 -1.10
C GLU A 38 4.21 -16.48 -0.37
N VAL A 39 4.90 -15.37 -0.12
CA VAL A 39 4.38 -14.25 0.67
C VAL A 39 3.21 -13.55 -0.04
N LEU A 40 3.25 -13.41 -1.37
CA LEU A 40 2.18 -12.78 -2.13
C LEU A 40 0.87 -13.59 -2.17
N PHE A 41 0.92 -14.89 -1.91
CA PHE A 41 -0.28 -15.72 -1.78
C PHE A 41 -0.77 -15.88 -0.35
N THR A 42 0.08 -15.67 0.64
CA THR A 42 -0.29 -15.86 2.06
C THR A 42 -0.66 -14.56 2.76
N GLU A 43 -0.14 -13.42 2.28
CA GLU A 43 -0.30 -12.13 2.92
C GLU A 43 -0.96 -11.09 1.98
N PRO A 44 -1.80 -10.19 2.50
CA PRO A 44 -2.44 -9.16 1.69
C PRO A 44 -1.48 -8.00 1.42
N TYR A 45 -1.20 -7.76 0.14
CA TYR A 45 -0.47 -6.58 -0.35
C TYR A 45 -1.33 -5.74 -1.29
N ASN A 46 -1.03 -4.43 -1.33
CA ASN A 46 -1.70 -3.49 -2.24
C ASN A 46 -0.91 -3.29 -3.53
N LEU A 47 0.38 -3.66 -3.54
CA LEU A 47 1.28 -3.59 -4.68
C LEU A 47 2.54 -4.40 -4.39
N ALA A 48 3.16 -4.96 -5.43
CA ALA A 48 4.53 -5.48 -5.36
C ALA A 48 5.45 -4.66 -6.27
N ILE A 49 6.68 -4.38 -5.78
CA ILE A 49 7.80 -3.86 -6.56
C ILE A 49 8.73 -5.05 -6.79
N LEU A 50 8.98 -5.40 -8.05
CA LEU A 50 9.67 -6.63 -8.44
C LEU A 50 10.90 -6.34 -9.28
N ASP A 51 12.08 -6.67 -8.76
CA ASP A 51 13.28 -6.73 -9.61
C ASP A 51 13.26 -7.98 -10.49
N LEU A 52 13.83 -7.86 -11.68
CA LEU A 52 14.00 -8.98 -12.60
C LEU A 52 15.28 -9.78 -12.34
N GLY A 53 16.30 -9.16 -11.74
CA GLY A 53 17.61 -9.76 -11.49
C GLY A 53 17.72 -10.49 -10.15
N LEU A 54 16.75 -11.33 -9.80
CA LEU A 54 16.76 -12.07 -8.54
C LEU A 54 17.78 -13.23 -8.58
N PRO A 55 18.32 -13.65 -7.42
CA PRO A 55 19.39 -14.64 -7.37
C PRO A 55 18.95 -16.08 -7.69
N ASP A 56 17.69 -16.40 -7.51
CA ASP A 56 17.11 -17.74 -7.63
C ASP A 56 16.35 -17.97 -8.93
N MET A 57 15.68 -16.95 -9.47
CA MET A 57 14.93 -17.04 -10.72
C MET A 57 14.75 -15.67 -11.38
N ASP A 58 14.42 -15.64 -12.67
CA ASP A 58 14.10 -14.37 -13.37
C ASP A 58 12.76 -13.81 -12.83
N GLY A 59 12.75 -12.50 -12.51
CA GLY A 59 11.52 -11.85 -12.02
C GLY A 59 10.35 -11.93 -13.02
N LEU A 60 10.59 -12.09 -14.34
CA LEU A 60 9.54 -12.36 -15.31
C LEU A 60 8.90 -13.75 -15.11
N GLU A 61 9.63 -14.72 -14.58
CA GLU A 61 9.07 -16.02 -14.20
C GLU A 61 8.19 -15.88 -12.98
N VAL A 62 8.63 -15.10 -11.97
CA VAL A 62 7.81 -14.75 -10.80
C VAL A 62 6.50 -14.11 -11.26
N LEU A 63 6.55 -13.06 -12.09
CA LEU A 63 5.38 -12.37 -12.64
C LEU A 63 4.43 -13.35 -13.33
N SER A 64 4.97 -14.19 -14.22
CA SER A 64 4.20 -15.19 -14.97
C SER A 64 3.53 -16.20 -14.03
N HIS A 65 4.21 -16.60 -12.94
CA HIS A 65 3.66 -17.49 -11.93
C HIS A 65 2.48 -16.85 -11.19
N LEU A 66 2.64 -15.60 -10.78
CA LEU A 66 1.58 -14.85 -10.08
C LEU A 66 0.34 -14.65 -10.95
N ARG A 67 0.52 -14.29 -12.22
CA ARG A 67 -0.59 -14.05 -13.16
C ARG A 67 -1.32 -15.35 -13.56
N ARG A 68 -0.60 -16.46 -13.75
CA ARG A 68 -1.23 -17.77 -13.99
C ARG A 68 -2.11 -18.25 -12.85
N ARG A 69 -1.82 -17.83 -11.61
CA ARG A 69 -2.63 -18.11 -10.42
C ARG A 69 -3.63 -16.98 -10.10
N GLU A 70 -3.89 -16.11 -11.07
CA GLU A 70 -4.92 -15.05 -11.02
C GLU A 70 -4.69 -14.00 -9.91
N LEU A 71 -3.45 -13.83 -9.44
CA LEU A 71 -3.15 -12.75 -8.50
C LEU A 71 -3.24 -11.38 -9.19
N GLN A 72 -4.20 -10.55 -8.77
CA GLN A 72 -4.55 -9.28 -9.43
C GLN A 72 -3.92 -8.03 -8.80
N ILE A 73 -3.00 -8.19 -7.84
CA ILE A 73 -2.33 -7.00 -7.28
C ILE A 73 -1.48 -6.32 -8.35
N PRO A 74 -1.36 -4.98 -8.34
CA PRO A 74 -0.47 -4.29 -9.25
C PRO A 74 0.98 -4.66 -8.99
N ILE A 75 1.72 -4.88 -10.08
CA ILE A 75 3.15 -5.20 -10.05
C ILE A 75 3.91 -4.13 -10.84
N LEU A 76 4.80 -3.43 -10.14
CA LEU A 76 5.78 -2.50 -10.72
C LEU A 76 7.11 -3.23 -10.90
N ILE A 77 7.55 -3.41 -12.14
CA ILE A 77 8.90 -3.92 -12.42
C ILE A 77 9.92 -2.81 -12.16
N LEU A 78 10.96 -3.15 -11.42
CA LEU A 78 12.08 -2.26 -11.12
C LEU A 78 13.39 -2.97 -11.45
N THR A 79 14.09 -2.59 -12.53
CA THR A 79 15.25 -3.35 -13.01
C THR A 79 16.26 -2.49 -13.75
N ALA A 80 17.52 -2.99 -13.85
CA ALA A 80 18.57 -2.41 -14.66
C ALA A 80 18.44 -2.72 -16.16
N ARG A 81 17.54 -3.63 -16.55
CA ARG A 81 17.27 -3.93 -17.98
C ARG A 81 16.50 -2.76 -18.57
N ASP A 82 17.11 -2.00 -19.47
CA ASP A 82 16.55 -0.78 -20.06
C ASP A 82 16.16 -0.93 -21.53
N ALA A 83 16.41 -2.09 -22.14
CA ALA A 83 16.03 -2.35 -23.50
C ALA A 83 14.50 -2.25 -23.69
N VAL A 84 14.09 -1.65 -24.79
CA VAL A 84 12.65 -1.51 -25.12
C VAL A 84 11.97 -2.87 -25.20
N SER A 85 12.67 -3.90 -25.69
CA SER A 85 12.20 -5.29 -25.73
C SER A 85 11.83 -5.82 -24.34
N ASP A 86 12.68 -5.59 -23.34
CA ASP A 86 12.46 -6.09 -21.97
C ASP A 86 11.23 -5.42 -21.32
N ARG A 87 11.05 -4.14 -21.61
CA ARG A 87 9.88 -3.38 -21.13
C ARG A 87 8.59 -3.89 -21.77
N ILE A 88 8.60 -4.14 -23.08
CA ILE A 88 7.44 -4.70 -23.80
C ILE A 88 7.14 -6.09 -23.24
N GLU A 89 8.13 -6.96 -23.10
CA GLU A 89 7.95 -8.30 -22.56
C GLU A 89 7.36 -8.30 -21.14
N GLY A 90 7.86 -7.43 -20.26
CA GLY A 90 7.33 -7.29 -18.90
C GLY A 90 5.86 -6.88 -18.89
N LEU A 91 5.48 -5.91 -19.72
CA LEU A 91 4.10 -5.45 -19.83
C LEU A 91 3.18 -6.52 -20.44
N ASP A 92 3.62 -7.20 -21.49
CA ASP A 92 2.87 -8.28 -22.15
C ASP A 92 2.65 -9.49 -21.20
N ARG A 93 3.57 -9.74 -20.29
CA ARG A 93 3.44 -10.76 -19.23
C ARG A 93 2.55 -10.33 -18.07
N GLY A 94 2.02 -9.10 -18.09
CA GLY A 94 1.03 -8.62 -17.13
C GLY A 94 1.60 -7.76 -16.00
N ALA A 95 2.76 -7.14 -16.18
CA ALA A 95 3.18 -6.04 -15.31
C ALA A 95 2.29 -4.81 -15.54
N ASP A 96 2.04 -4.05 -14.49
CA ASP A 96 1.18 -2.86 -14.55
C ASP A 96 1.97 -1.58 -14.85
N ASP A 97 3.27 -1.55 -14.57
CA ASP A 97 4.20 -0.48 -14.95
C ASP A 97 5.65 -0.98 -14.85
N TYR A 98 6.57 -0.17 -15.36
CA TYR A 98 8.00 -0.47 -15.45
C TYR A 98 8.83 0.77 -15.09
N LEU A 99 9.87 0.61 -14.28
CA LEU A 99 10.80 1.67 -13.87
C LEU A 99 12.23 1.16 -13.97
N SER A 100 13.07 1.83 -14.78
CA SER A 100 14.49 1.49 -14.93
C SER A 100 15.35 2.04 -13.80
N LYS A 101 16.34 1.27 -13.37
CA LYS A 101 17.43 1.71 -12.49
C LYS A 101 18.52 2.43 -13.32
N PRO A 102 19.09 3.58 -12.84
CA PRO A 102 18.77 4.28 -11.60
C PRO A 102 17.52 5.15 -11.74
N PHE A 103 16.76 5.29 -10.65
CA PHE A 103 15.52 6.07 -10.61
C PHE A 103 15.56 7.12 -9.49
N HIS A 104 14.70 8.12 -9.63
CA HIS A 104 14.52 9.10 -8.58
C HIS A 104 13.44 8.62 -7.58
N PRO A 105 13.65 8.71 -6.23
CA PRO A 105 12.68 8.24 -5.24
C PRO A 105 11.26 8.80 -5.41
N ARG A 106 11.13 10.07 -5.81
CA ARG A 106 9.84 10.70 -6.10
C ARG A 106 9.13 10.11 -7.32
N GLU A 107 9.87 9.59 -8.31
CA GLU A 107 9.29 8.92 -9.46
C GLU A 107 8.69 7.58 -9.04
N LEU A 108 9.45 6.78 -8.29
CA LEU A 108 8.97 5.52 -7.72
C LEU A 108 7.69 5.75 -6.92
N GLU A 109 7.69 6.73 -6.01
CA GLU A 109 6.52 7.10 -5.21
C GLU A 109 5.31 7.45 -6.07
N SER A 110 5.50 8.27 -7.11
CA SER A 110 4.42 8.70 -8.00
C SER A 110 3.81 7.53 -8.77
N ARG A 111 4.63 6.58 -9.25
CA ARG A 111 4.19 5.37 -9.96
C ARG A 111 3.44 4.43 -9.03
N VAL A 112 3.96 4.17 -7.84
CA VAL A 112 3.31 3.36 -6.81
C VAL A 112 1.92 3.91 -6.47
N ARG A 113 1.80 5.22 -6.24
CA ARG A 113 0.51 5.87 -5.98
C ARG A 113 -0.46 5.72 -7.16
N ALA A 114 0.03 5.88 -8.38
CA ALA A 114 -0.79 5.75 -9.59
C ALA A 114 -1.33 4.33 -9.77
N LEU A 115 -0.49 3.32 -9.55
CA LEU A 115 -0.85 1.91 -9.65
C LEU A 115 -1.89 1.51 -8.59
N ILE A 116 -1.64 1.85 -7.33
CA ILE A 116 -2.59 1.56 -6.23
C ILE A 116 -3.94 2.26 -6.49
N ARG A 117 -3.93 3.50 -6.97
CA ARG A 117 -5.17 4.22 -7.33
C ARG A 117 -5.96 3.49 -8.43
N ARG A 118 -5.29 3.01 -9.48
CA ARG A 118 -5.91 2.26 -10.58
C ARG A 118 -6.53 0.94 -10.08
N SER A 119 -5.80 0.19 -9.24
CA SER A 119 -6.28 -1.10 -8.72
C SER A 119 -7.51 -0.97 -7.82
N LEU A 120 -7.68 0.17 -7.16
CA LEU A 120 -8.87 0.44 -6.33
C LEU A 120 -10.10 0.85 -7.15
N GLY A 121 -10.00 0.94 -8.48
CA GLY A 121 -11.11 1.32 -9.36
C GLY A 121 -11.63 2.75 -9.18
N THR A 122 -10.90 3.59 -8.45
CA THR A 122 -11.31 4.97 -8.18
C THR A 122 -10.55 5.94 -9.09
N ALA A 123 -11.27 6.54 -10.05
CA ALA A 123 -10.72 7.60 -10.90
C ALA A 123 -10.43 8.89 -10.09
N ASP A 124 -11.19 9.14 -9.01
CA ASP A 124 -11.00 10.30 -8.13
C ASP A 124 -9.94 9.99 -7.06
N PRO A 125 -8.83 10.71 -7.03
CA PRO A 125 -7.82 10.57 -6.00
C PRO A 125 -8.31 11.02 -4.62
N VAL A 126 -9.45 11.70 -4.54
CA VAL A 126 -9.98 12.27 -3.29
C VAL A 126 -11.16 11.45 -2.79
N LEU A 127 -10.95 10.77 -1.67
CA LEU A 127 -12.05 10.14 -0.92
C LEU A 127 -12.81 11.22 -0.14
N ARG A 128 -14.14 11.16 -0.17
CA ARG A 128 -15.01 12.07 0.58
C ARG A 128 -16.07 11.32 1.36
N ILE A 129 -16.23 11.68 2.64
CA ILE A 129 -17.27 11.17 3.51
C ILE A 129 -17.78 12.34 4.35
N GLY A 130 -18.98 12.83 4.03
CA GLY A 130 -19.51 14.04 4.64
C GLY A 130 -18.55 15.22 4.45
N ARG A 131 -18.10 15.82 5.55
CA ARG A 131 -17.18 16.96 5.56
C ARG A 131 -15.69 16.58 5.57
N LEU A 132 -15.39 15.29 5.64
CA LEU A 132 -14.04 14.76 5.62
C LEU A 132 -13.62 14.46 4.18
N SER A 133 -12.44 14.91 3.78
CA SER A 133 -11.80 14.56 2.50
C SER A 133 -10.37 14.10 2.73
N PHE A 134 -9.95 13.12 1.96
CA PHE A 134 -8.58 12.62 1.93
C PHE A 134 -8.09 12.55 0.49
N ASP A 135 -7.15 13.41 0.15
CA ASP A 135 -6.44 13.37 -1.12
C ASP A 135 -5.29 12.35 -1.03
N ARG A 136 -5.44 11.24 -1.75
CA ARG A 136 -4.46 10.14 -1.80
C ARG A 136 -3.16 10.53 -2.50
N SER A 137 -3.20 11.49 -3.43
CA SER A 137 -2.01 11.91 -4.18
C SER A 137 -1.10 12.80 -3.32
N THR A 138 -1.68 13.74 -2.58
CA THR A 138 -0.94 14.63 -1.68
C THR A 138 -0.84 14.09 -0.25
N ARG A 139 -1.56 13.00 0.06
CA ARG A 139 -1.69 12.44 1.43
C ARG A 139 -2.27 13.44 2.43
N THR A 140 -3.07 14.38 1.97
CA THR A 140 -3.66 15.45 2.79
C THR A 140 -5.07 15.09 3.21
N VAL A 141 -5.32 15.15 4.51
CA VAL A 141 -6.66 15.01 5.10
C VAL A 141 -7.20 16.38 5.45
N GLN A 142 -8.44 16.66 5.07
CA GLN A 142 -9.13 17.89 5.43
C GLN A 142 -10.50 17.59 6.05
N LEU A 143 -10.82 18.30 7.11
CA LEU A 143 -12.15 18.33 7.73
C LEU A 143 -12.66 19.77 7.70
N ASN A 144 -13.83 20.00 7.10
CA ASN A 144 -14.36 21.37 6.90
C ASN A 144 -13.37 22.30 6.17
N ARG A 145 -12.61 21.78 5.18
CA ARG A 145 -11.56 22.50 4.44
C ARG A 145 -10.31 22.86 5.27
N SER A 146 -10.25 22.48 6.54
CA SER A 146 -9.07 22.66 7.39
C SER A 146 -8.22 21.40 7.38
N VAL A 147 -6.91 21.53 7.27
CA VAL A 147 -5.98 20.38 7.27
C VAL A 147 -5.97 19.72 8.63
N VAL A 148 -6.12 18.39 8.65
CA VAL A 148 -5.99 17.57 9.85
C VAL A 148 -4.66 16.82 9.81
N GLU A 149 -3.75 17.15 10.70
CA GLU A 149 -2.47 16.48 10.79
C GLU A 149 -2.62 15.10 11.41
N LEU A 150 -2.29 14.06 10.63
CA LEU A 150 -2.32 12.67 11.04
C LEU A 150 -0.91 12.08 10.99
N ARG A 151 -0.59 11.26 11.99
CA ARG A 151 0.62 10.44 11.96
C ARG A 151 0.46 9.29 10.96
N ARG A 152 1.55 8.74 10.46
CA ARG A 152 1.56 7.68 9.44
C ARG A 152 0.53 6.57 9.67
N ARG A 153 0.51 5.98 10.87
CA ARG A 153 -0.40 4.86 11.21
C ARG A 153 -1.86 5.33 11.40
N GLU A 154 -2.08 6.53 11.90
CA GLU A 154 -3.43 7.12 11.97
C GLU A 154 -3.99 7.33 10.56
N LEU A 155 -3.15 7.84 9.66
CA LEU A 155 -3.54 8.04 8.25
C LEU A 155 -3.84 6.71 7.56
N ALA A 156 -3.01 5.67 7.77
CA ALA A 156 -3.24 4.34 7.21
C ALA A 156 -4.56 3.72 7.69
N VAL A 157 -4.87 3.82 8.99
CA VAL A 157 -6.17 3.37 9.52
C VAL A 157 -7.32 4.15 8.88
N LEU A 158 -7.21 5.49 8.80
CA LEU A 158 -8.25 6.32 8.20
C LEU A 158 -8.46 5.97 6.72
N GLU A 159 -7.38 5.83 5.96
CA GLU A 159 -7.42 5.47 4.53
C GLU A 159 -8.13 4.14 4.29
N THR A 160 -7.78 3.12 5.08
CA THR A 160 -8.40 1.80 4.99
C THR A 160 -9.91 1.85 5.28
N LEU A 161 -10.31 2.63 6.29
CA LEU A 161 -11.72 2.82 6.63
C LEU A 161 -12.48 3.64 5.59
N MET A 162 -11.88 4.72 5.07
CA MET A 162 -12.47 5.56 4.02
C MET A 162 -12.60 4.84 2.67
N GLY A 163 -11.75 3.86 2.41
CA GLY A 163 -11.87 3.00 1.22
C GLY A 163 -13.05 2.02 1.28
N ARG A 164 -13.66 1.82 2.45
CA ARG A 164 -14.76 0.86 2.69
C ARG A 164 -15.87 1.49 3.55
N PRO A 165 -16.46 2.63 3.12
CA PRO A 165 -17.43 3.37 3.93
C PRO A 165 -18.67 2.52 4.23
N GLY A 166 -19.15 2.56 5.45
CA GLY A 166 -20.32 1.81 5.90
C GLY A 166 -20.11 0.29 6.01
N ARG A 167 -18.89 -0.21 5.76
CA ARG A 167 -18.56 -1.63 5.92
C ARG A 167 -17.69 -1.87 7.14
N VAL A 168 -17.86 -3.02 7.77
CA VAL A 168 -16.98 -3.46 8.86
C VAL A 168 -15.61 -3.84 8.27
N VAL A 169 -14.56 -3.22 8.78
CA VAL A 169 -13.18 -3.60 8.51
C VAL A 169 -12.65 -4.36 9.72
N THR A 170 -12.27 -5.61 9.54
CA THR A 170 -11.83 -6.47 10.64
C THR A 170 -10.51 -5.99 11.24
N ARG A 171 -10.21 -6.40 12.48
CA ARG A 171 -8.94 -6.05 13.14
C ARG A 171 -7.76 -6.62 12.38
N GLU A 172 -7.88 -7.84 11.88
CA GLU A 172 -6.87 -8.52 11.07
C GLU A 172 -6.57 -7.74 9.78
N CYS A 173 -7.63 -7.33 9.06
CA CYS A 173 -7.49 -6.52 7.85
C CYS A 173 -6.80 -5.18 8.14
N LEU A 174 -7.20 -4.46 9.21
CA LEU A 174 -6.53 -3.22 9.60
C LEU A 174 -5.07 -3.44 10.02
N THR A 175 -4.79 -4.52 10.74
CA THR A 175 -3.42 -4.86 11.15
C THR A 175 -2.56 -5.09 9.92
N ALA A 176 -3.01 -5.90 8.98
CA ALA A 176 -2.29 -6.21 7.74
C ALA A 176 -2.03 -4.95 6.87
N GLU A 177 -2.96 -3.99 6.84
CA GLU A 177 -2.83 -2.76 6.04
C GLU A 177 -1.96 -1.67 6.71
N VAL A 178 -1.84 -1.69 8.04
CA VAL A 178 -1.22 -0.62 8.84
C VAL A 178 0.18 -0.96 9.30
N PHE A 179 0.47 -2.25 9.51
CA PHE A 179 1.73 -2.76 10.04
C PHE A 179 2.45 -3.61 9.00
N ASN A 180 3.77 -3.69 9.13
CA ASN A 180 4.63 -4.59 8.36
C ASN A 180 5.11 -5.77 9.23
N PHE A 181 5.83 -6.73 8.65
CA PHE A 181 6.34 -7.91 9.36
C PHE A 181 7.26 -7.56 10.54
N ALA A 182 8.05 -6.49 10.43
CA ALA A 182 9.00 -6.09 11.45
C ALA A 182 8.35 -5.36 12.64
N ASP A 183 7.06 -4.99 12.53
CA ASP A 183 6.35 -4.28 13.58
C ASP A 183 5.94 -5.24 14.72
N ALA A 184 6.47 -5.03 15.91
CA ALA A 184 5.93 -5.66 17.13
C ALA A 184 4.58 -5.01 17.47
N VAL A 185 3.48 -5.63 17.03
CA VAL A 185 2.14 -5.07 17.20
C VAL A 185 1.57 -5.44 18.56
N ALA A 186 1.44 -4.44 19.45
CA ALA A 186 0.73 -4.66 20.71
C ALA A 186 -0.77 -4.93 20.45
N PRO A 187 -1.44 -5.81 21.24
CA PRO A 187 -2.84 -6.18 21.02
C PRO A 187 -3.83 -5.01 20.96
N ASN A 188 -3.51 -3.91 21.64
CA ASN A 188 -4.34 -2.69 21.70
C ASN A 188 -3.84 -1.56 20.77
N ALA A 189 -2.85 -1.80 19.92
CA ALA A 189 -2.27 -0.75 19.09
C ALA A 189 -3.32 -0.07 18.19
N LEU A 190 -4.21 -0.82 17.56
CA LEU A 190 -5.28 -0.29 16.73
C LEU A 190 -6.25 0.58 17.52
N ASP A 191 -6.61 0.18 18.76
CA ASP A 191 -7.51 0.95 19.62
C ASP A 191 -6.94 2.34 19.94
N VAL A 192 -5.61 2.42 20.13
CA VAL A 192 -4.91 3.68 20.36
C VAL A 192 -5.02 4.60 19.13
N TYR A 193 -4.79 4.08 17.92
CA TYR A 193 -4.89 4.88 16.70
C TYR A 193 -6.31 5.30 16.39
N VAL A 194 -7.28 4.41 16.56
CA VAL A 194 -8.72 4.72 16.41
C VAL A 194 -9.15 5.77 17.43
N GLY A 195 -8.70 5.65 18.69
CA GLY A 195 -8.98 6.64 19.72
C GLY A 195 -8.42 8.03 19.42
N ARG A 196 -7.20 8.10 18.83
CA ARG A 196 -6.61 9.35 18.39
C ARG A 196 -7.34 9.94 17.18
N LEU A 197 -7.71 9.12 16.20
CA LEU A 197 -8.52 9.54 15.05
C LEU A 197 -9.85 10.12 15.49
N ARG A 198 -10.59 9.42 16.36
CA ARG A 198 -11.86 9.92 16.90
C ARG A 198 -11.72 11.33 17.47
N ARG A 199 -10.70 11.57 18.30
CA ARG A 199 -10.45 12.91 18.88
C ARG A 199 -10.13 13.97 17.84
N LYS A 200 -9.38 13.61 16.79
CA LYS A 200 -9.01 14.56 15.71
C LYS A 200 -10.15 14.85 14.75
N LEU A 201 -11.09 13.92 14.59
CA LEU A 201 -12.24 14.07 13.69
C LEU A 201 -13.46 14.72 14.39
N MET A 202 -13.47 14.78 15.73
CA MET A 202 -14.57 15.45 16.47
C MET A 202 -14.48 16.97 16.37
N PRO A 203 -15.66 17.68 16.46
CA PRO A 203 -17.01 17.10 16.49
C PRO A 203 -17.62 16.85 15.12
N ASP A 204 -17.05 17.37 14.03
CA ASP A 204 -17.69 17.54 12.73
C ASP A 204 -17.39 16.41 11.73
N GLY A 205 -16.52 15.48 12.10
CA GLY A 205 -16.11 14.38 11.22
C GLY A 205 -17.01 13.15 11.32
N PRO A 206 -16.84 12.20 10.37
CA PRO A 206 -17.57 10.95 10.40
C PRO A 206 -17.24 10.11 11.65
N VAL A 207 -18.20 9.32 12.08
CA VAL A 207 -18.08 8.51 13.29
C VAL A 207 -17.37 7.19 12.97
N ILE A 208 -16.31 6.87 13.71
CA ILE A 208 -15.69 5.53 13.67
C ILE A 208 -16.34 4.69 14.76
N ARG A 209 -17.19 3.72 14.38
CA ARG A 209 -17.79 2.74 15.33
C ARG A 209 -16.89 1.56 15.60
N THR A 210 -16.89 1.09 16.85
CA THR A 210 -16.32 -0.20 17.21
C THR A 210 -17.42 -1.26 17.11
N ILE A 211 -17.19 -2.27 16.28
CA ILE A 211 -18.06 -3.46 16.19
C ILE A 211 -17.40 -4.54 17.04
N ARG A 212 -17.96 -4.78 18.21
CA ARG A 212 -17.38 -5.69 19.21
C ARG A 212 -17.08 -7.07 18.62
N GLY A 213 -15.88 -7.58 18.87
CA GLY A 213 -15.43 -8.88 18.38
C GLY A 213 -15.06 -8.94 16.88
N LEU A 214 -15.32 -7.87 16.10
CA LEU A 214 -15.06 -7.87 14.67
C LEU A 214 -14.03 -6.81 14.25
N GLY A 215 -14.23 -5.54 14.57
CA GLY A 215 -13.35 -4.48 14.08
C GLY A 215 -13.96 -3.11 14.17
N TYR A 216 -13.80 -2.31 13.10
CA TYR A 216 -14.25 -0.92 13.06
C TYR A 216 -14.98 -0.61 11.76
N MET A 217 -15.86 0.38 11.82
CA MET A 217 -16.63 0.85 10.67
C MET A 217 -16.65 2.38 10.67
N LEU A 218 -16.42 2.99 9.53
CA LEU A 218 -16.56 4.44 9.33
C LEU A 218 -17.96 4.73 8.79
N GLU A 219 -18.76 5.46 9.55
CA GLU A 219 -20.10 5.88 9.13
C GLU A 219 -20.01 7.24 8.45
N GLY A 220 -20.63 7.33 7.26
CA GLY A 220 -20.91 8.61 6.65
C GLY A 220 -22.06 9.29 7.41
N SER A 221 -21.85 10.53 7.76
CA SER A 221 -22.95 11.44 8.17
C SER A 221 -23.54 12.08 6.95
#